data_2da7e9fa245d9becc7fb722b68938141
#
_entry.id   2da7e9fa245d9becc7fb722b68938141
#
_cell.length_a   1.000
_cell.length_b   1.000
_cell.length_c   1.000
_cell.angle_alpha   90.00
_cell.angle_beta   90.00
_cell.angle_gamma   90.00
#
_symmetry.space_group_name_H-M   'P 1'
#
loop_
_entity.id
_entity.type
_entity.pdbx_description
1 polymer ?
#
loop_
_entity_poly.entity_id
_entity_poly.type
_entity_poly.pdbx_seq_one_letter_code
_entity_poly.pdbx_strand_id
1 'polypeptide(L)'
;MATPAARSPFLEPSSTTAGVPRTPFPVPPGPSDITYVDGADRPPSGRLVLIGRDGGEGPNFGLRESLDIGRIEGVVILADDRYVSPRHARIVARRGSYHLRDLDSTNGVFLRIPFLRGNADPSISRKPLDPEQELGGQELFLLGQQVLRFEIVKNAEEGLGVASENGTLLFGTPATPRFARISQRTVEGVIRDVFHVRKAETVIGRESGDIVFSDDPFVSRRHAVIRVLPTQGGSGRRFTLADLSSSNGTFLQIREEVQLRHGDHIRIGQQLLRFDLDTTSPGA
;
A
#
# COMPACT_ATOMS: atom_id res chain seq x y z
N MET A 1 41.31 29.20 -48.13
CA MET A 1 40.92 30.30 -47.25
C MET A 1 39.75 29.78 -46.43
N ALA A 2 39.99 29.44 -45.20
CA ALA A 2 39.01 28.87 -44.25
C ALA A 2 38.51 29.96 -43.31
N THR A 3 37.21 30.13 -43.21
CA THR A 3 36.54 31.09 -42.33
C THR A 3 36.33 30.42 -40.97
N PRO A 4 36.63 31.08 -39.85
CA PRO A 4 36.50 30.51 -38.52
C PRO A 4 35.04 30.58 -38.00
N ALA A 5 34.62 29.51 -37.35
CA ALA A 5 33.32 29.38 -36.67
C ALA A 5 33.25 30.29 -35.43
N ALA A 6 32.11 30.99 -35.33
CA ALA A 6 31.78 31.83 -34.18
C ALA A 6 31.40 30.97 -32.96
N ARG A 7 32.02 31.22 -31.81
CA ARG A 7 31.67 30.67 -30.51
C ARG A 7 30.48 31.43 -29.91
N SER A 8 29.45 30.73 -29.52
CA SER A 8 28.37 31.25 -28.68
C SER A 8 28.82 31.45 -27.24
N PRO A 9 28.48 32.53 -26.57
CA PRO A 9 28.78 32.70 -25.15
C PRO A 9 27.80 31.87 -24.29
N PHE A 10 28.31 30.98 -23.49
CA PHE A 10 27.61 30.36 -22.40
C PHE A 10 27.26 31.41 -21.36
N LEU A 11 25.96 31.61 -21.11
CA LEU A 11 25.44 32.32 -19.94
C LEU A 11 25.47 31.37 -18.75
N GLU A 12 26.31 31.67 -17.77
CA GLU A 12 26.23 31.01 -16.47
C GLU A 12 24.97 31.44 -15.73
N PRO A 13 24.23 30.51 -15.11
CA PRO A 13 23.12 30.91 -14.25
C PRO A 13 23.66 31.38 -12.89
N SER A 14 23.46 32.65 -12.58
CA SER A 14 23.71 33.22 -11.26
C SER A 14 22.78 32.57 -10.23
N SER A 15 23.34 31.70 -9.40
CA SER A 15 22.68 31.14 -8.23
C SER A 15 22.73 32.11 -7.06
N THR A 16 21.63 32.85 -6.87
CA THR A 16 21.34 33.47 -5.57
C THR A 16 19.89 33.20 -5.23
N THR A 17 19.61 31.99 -4.76
CA THR A 17 18.34 31.70 -4.12
C THR A 17 18.55 31.92 -2.63
N ALA A 18 18.07 33.05 -2.13
CA ALA A 18 17.97 33.32 -0.70
C ALA A 18 17.12 32.23 -0.05
N GLY A 19 17.70 31.48 0.88
CA GLY A 19 17.04 30.42 1.61
C GLY A 19 15.86 30.98 2.41
N VAL A 20 14.66 30.55 2.08
CA VAL A 20 13.49 30.72 2.94
C VAL A 20 13.77 29.96 4.22
N PRO A 21 13.73 30.57 5.41
CA PRO A 21 13.91 29.85 6.67
C PRO A 21 12.79 28.81 6.80
N ARG A 22 13.13 27.53 6.76
CA ARG A 22 12.20 26.46 7.10
C ARG A 22 11.93 26.57 8.59
N THR A 23 10.72 26.96 8.96
CA THR A 23 10.23 26.81 10.32
C THR A 23 10.37 25.33 10.70
N PRO A 24 11.00 24.98 11.82
CA PRO A 24 11.08 23.60 12.25
C PRO A 24 9.65 23.12 12.50
N PHE A 25 9.30 21.98 11.88
CA PHE A 25 8.05 21.32 12.18
C PHE A 25 7.95 21.10 13.70
N PRO A 26 6.76 21.29 14.31
CA PRO A 26 6.59 21.00 15.73
C PRO A 26 6.99 19.54 15.97
N VAL A 27 8.01 19.36 16.82
CA VAL A 27 8.38 18.04 17.30
C VAL A 27 7.17 17.48 18.02
N PRO A 28 6.63 16.32 17.62
CA PRO A 28 5.55 15.72 18.37
C PRO A 28 6.03 15.47 19.81
N PRO A 29 5.16 15.59 20.81
CA PRO A 29 5.52 15.41 22.22
C PRO A 29 6.29 14.10 22.40
N GLY A 30 7.36 14.17 23.17
CA GLY A 30 8.21 13.01 23.47
C GLY A 30 7.41 11.94 24.24
N PRO A 31 7.99 10.73 24.43
CA PRO A 31 7.31 9.60 25.07
C PRO A 31 6.87 9.83 26.52
N SER A 32 7.21 10.98 27.13
CA SER A 32 6.92 11.32 28.52
C SER A 32 5.49 11.83 28.80
N ASP A 33 4.68 12.10 27.78
CA ASP A 33 3.35 12.71 27.97
C ASP A 33 2.18 11.72 27.95
N ILE A 34 2.44 10.41 27.88
CA ILE A 34 1.38 9.39 27.95
C ILE A 34 1.33 8.85 29.39
N THR A 35 0.49 9.48 30.20
CA THR A 35 0.16 8.96 31.55
C THR A 35 -0.83 7.80 31.36
N TYR A 36 -0.38 6.57 31.60
CA TYR A 36 -1.28 5.43 31.70
C TYR A 36 -2.02 5.51 33.05
N VAL A 37 -3.34 5.54 32.99
CA VAL A 37 -4.17 5.31 34.15
C VAL A 37 -4.09 3.83 34.51
N ASP A 38 -3.81 3.56 35.77
CA ASP A 38 -3.44 2.26 36.35
C ASP A 38 -4.16 1.05 35.73
N GLY A 39 -3.39 0.14 35.14
CA GLY A 39 -3.71 -1.26 34.89
C GLY A 39 -4.54 -1.61 33.64
N ALA A 40 -5.48 -0.78 33.22
CA ALA A 40 -6.44 -1.14 32.16
C ALA A 40 -6.00 -0.76 30.72
N ASP A 41 -5.08 0.18 30.58
CA ASP A 41 -4.69 0.76 29.28
C ASP A 41 -3.30 0.29 28.77
N ARG A 42 -2.62 -0.55 29.51
CA ARG A 42 -1.32 -1.08 29.07
C ARG A 42 -1.54 -2.14 27.99
N PRO A 43 -0.95 -1.97 26.78
CA PRO A 43 -1.07 -2.99 25.76
C PRO A 43 -0.41 -4.29 26.23
N PRO A 44 -0.88 -5.46 25.77
CA PRO A 44 -0.20 -6.72 25.99
C PRO A 44 1.21 -6.63 25.41
N SER A 45 2.16 -7.36 26.01
CA SER A 45 3.51 -7.46 25.44
C SER A 45 3.44 -7.91 23.98
N GLY A 46 4.27 -7.32 23.14
CA GLY A 46 4.30 -7.64 21.72
C GLY A 46 5.71 -7.50 21.15
N ARG A 47 5.91 -8.06 19.99
CA ARG A 47 7.18 -7.98 19.27
C ARG A 47 6.96 -7.82 17.77
N LEU A 48 7.92 -7.21 17.13
CA LEU A 48 8.04 -7.14 15.69
C LEU A 48 9.15 -8.09 15.25
N VAL A 49 8.85 -9.02 14.35
CA VAL A 49 9.78 -10.03 13.86
C VAL A 49 10.12 -9.74 12.40
N LEU A 50 11.38 -9.59 12.07
CA LEU A 50 11.84 -9.51 10.69
C LEU A 50 11.79 -10.90 10.06
N ILE A 51 11.18 -11.02 8.89
CA ILE A 51 11.08 -12.28 8.16
C ILE A 51 12.10 -12.28 7.03
N GLY A 52 12.95 -13.29 7.03
CA GLY A 52 13.96 -13.49 6.01
C GLY A 52 13.37 -13.83 4.63
N ARG A 53 14.20 -13.74 3.61
CA ARG A 53 13.79 -14.08 2.22
C ARG A 53 13.46 -15.56 2.04
N ASP A 54 13.97 -16.40 2.90
CA ASP A 54 13.68 -17.84 3.01
C ASP A 54 12.38 -18.14 3.77
N GLY A 55 11.72 -17.11 4.31
CA GLY A 55 10.53 -17.23 5.16
C GLY A 55 10.85 -17.52 6.62
N GLY A 56 12.14 -17.65 6.98
CA GLY A 56 12.58 -17.86 8.37
C GLY A 56 12.45 -16.60 9.23
N GLU A 57 12.33 -16.80 10.54
CA GLU A 57 12.34 -15.70 11.50
C GLU A 57 13.76 -15.18 11.71
N GLY A 58 13.94 -13.89 11.55
CA GLY A 58 15.17 -13.15 11.80
C GLY A 58 15.14 -12.42 13.15
N PRO A 59 15.82 -11.27 13.24
CA PRO A 59 15.81 -10.44 14.44
C PRO A 59 14.39 -10.06 14.87
N ASN A 60 14.17 -10.02 16.18
CA ASN A 60 12.92 -9.54 16.77
C ASN A 60 13.17 -8.34 17.67
N PHE A 61 12.15 -7.48 17.76
CA PHE A 61 12.19 -6.21 18.49
C PHE A 61 10.98 -6.14 19.40
N GLY A 62 11.23 -6.10 20.72
CA GLY A 62 10.17 -5.97 21.73
C GLY A 62 9.47 -4.61 21.60
N LEU A 63 8.17 -4.64 21.58
CA LEU A 63 7.34 -3.43 21.53
C LEU A 63 7.10 -2.90 22.96
N ARG A 64 7.32 -1.60 23.10
CA ARG A 64 7.02 -0.83 24.30
C ARG A 64 5.96 0.22 23.96
N GLU A 65 6.10 1.43 24.47
CA GLU A 65 5.18 2.54 24.18
C GLU A 65 5.22 2.98 22.70
N SER A 66 6.41 3.02 22.12
CA SER A 66 6.60 3.30 20.70
C SER A 66 7.82 2.62 20.13
N LEU A 67 7.78 2.32 18.84
CA LEU A 67 8.89 1.75 18.09
C LEU A 67 8.94 2.40 16.72
N ASP A 68 10.04 3.08 16.42
CA ASP A 68 10.30 3.69 15.12
C ASP A 68 11.09 2.75 14.23
N ILE A 69 10.74 2.75 12.94
CA ILE A 69 11.36 1.96 11.89
C ILE A 69 11.87 2.91 10.82
N GLY A 70 13.12 2.76 10.43
CA GLY A 70 13.69 3.57 9.37
C GLY A 70 14.99 3.00 8.82
N ARG A 71 15.53 3.64 7.79
CA ARG A 71 16.82 3.27 7.24
C ARG A 71 18.00 3.80 8.07
N ILE A 72 17.81 4.95 8.73
CA ILE A 72 18.87 5.66 9.47
C ILE A 72 18.45 5.88 10.93
N GLU A 73 17.19 6.19 11.16
CA GLU A 73 16.65 6.57 12.47
C GLU A 73 15.59 5.57 12.93
N GLY A 74 15.60 5.25 14.22
CA GLY A 74 14.60 4.38 14.87
C GLY A 74 15.23 3.29 15.72
N VAL A 75 14.38 2.44 16.27
CA VAL A 75 14.77 1.22 17.00
C VAL A 75 15.06 0.09 16.01
N VAL A 76 14.28 0.01 14.92
CA VAL A 76 14.49 -0.94 13.84
C VAL A 76 15.18 -0.20 12.69
N ILE A 77 16.48 -0.47 12.52
CA ILE A 77 17.30 0.13 11.46
C ILE A 77 17.42 -0.87 10.30
N LEU A 78 16.92 -0.50 9.14
CA LEU A 78 16.96 -1.26 7.90
C LEU A 78 17.96 -0.61 6.92
N ALA A 79 19.23 -0.52 7.33
CA ALA A 79 20.25 0.31 6.68
C ALA A 79 20.53 -0.08 5.23
N ASP A 80 20.45 -1.37 4.91
CA ASP A 80 20.79 -1.91 3.58
C ASP A 80 19.64 -1.78 2.58
N ASP A 81 18.45 -1.37 3.02
CA ASP A 81 17.29 -1.23 2.16
C ASP A 81 17.10 0.22 1.67
N ARG A 82 17.49 0.48 0.43
CA ARG A 82 17.38 1.81 -0.20
C ARG A 82 15.94 2.28 -0.44
N TYR A 83 14.97 1.38 -0.35
CA TYR A 83 13.53 1.70 -0.48
C TYR A 83 12.92 2.14 0.84
N VAL A 84 13.66 2.05 1.94
CA VAL A 84 13.23 2.53 3.27
C VAL A 84 13.68 3.99 3.44
N SER A 85 12.77 4.88 3.81
CA SER A 85 13.08 6.28 4.14
C SER A 85 13.92 6.37 5.43
N PRO A 86 14.71 7.44 5.65
CA PRO A 86 15.48 7.61 6.88
C PRO A 86 14.66 7.40 8.15
N ARG A 87 13.46 7.99 8.20
CA ARG A 87 12.36 7.68 9.11
C ARG A 87 11.21 7.19 8.26
N HIS A 88 10.64 6.01 8.55
CA HIS A 88 9.69 5.41 7.63
C HIS A 88 8.32 5.16 8.28
N ALA A 89 8.32 4.48 9.41
CA ALA A 89 7.09 4.08 10.08
C ALA A 89 7.25 4.15 11.59
N ARG A 90 6.11 4.20 12.28
CA ARG A 90 6.03 4.13 13.74
C ARG A 90 4.93 3.19 14.17
N ILE A 91 5.23 2.32 15.12
CA ILE A 91 4.25 1.59 15.89
C ILE A 91 4.13 2.28 17.26
N VAL A 92 2.90 2.56 17.68
CA VAL A 92 2.63 3.21 18.98
C VAL A 92 1.55 2.44 19.73
N ALA A 93 1.76 2.30 21.05
CA ALA A 93 0.77 1.75 21.96
C ALA A 93 -0.27 2.82 22.32
N ARG A 94 -1.56 2.52 22.13
CA ARG A 94 -2.68 3.38 22.50
C ARG A 94 -3.86 2.53 22.98
N ARG A 95 -4.44 2.87 24.11
CA ARG A 95 -5.67 2.24 24.63
C ARG A 95 -5.64 0.72 24.60
N GLY A 96 -4.54 0.13 25.09
CA GLY A 96 -4.40 -1.31 25.17
C GLY A 96 -4.12 -2.04 23.84
N SER A 97 -3.82 -1.32 22.77
CA SER A 97 -3.53 -1.88 21.46
C SER A 97 -2.37 -1.16 20.76
N TYR A 98 -1.80 -1.79 19.73
CA TYR A 98 -0.74 -1.21 18.92
C TYR A 98 -1.28 -0.68 17.60
N HIS A 99 -0.76 0.47 17.19
CA HIS A 99 -1.15 1.14 15.96
C HIS A 99 0.07 1.44 15.11
N LEU A 100 -0.04 1.17 13.83
CA LEU A 100 0.99 1.42 12.82
C LEU A 100 0.61 2.66 12.01
N ARG A 101 1.57 3.55 11.83
CA ARG A 101 1.43 4.70 10.92
C ARG A 101 2.65 4.88 10.05
N ASP A 102 2.43 5.40 8.87
CA ASP A 102 3.47 5.90 7.97
C ASP A 102 3.96 7.27 8.46
N LEU A 103 5.24 7.55 8.39
CA LEU A 103 5.86 8.83 8.72
C LEU A 103 6.19 9.64 7.46
N ASP A 104 5.24 9.72 6.53
CA ASP A 104 5.40 10.38 5.22
C ASP A 104 6.56 9.80 4.42
N SER A 105 6.65 8.48 4.43
CA SER A 105 7.70 7.77 3.72
C SER A 105 7.53 7.84 2.21
N THR A 106 8.64 7.77 1.47
CA THR A 106 8.62 7.87 0.00
C THR A 106 7.85 6.73 -0.67
N ASN A 107 7.98 5.52 -0.16
CA ASN A 107 7.38 4.34 -0.77
C ASN A 107 6.12 3.84 -0.07
N GLY A 108 5.83 4.34 1.13
CA GLY A 108 4.67 3.93 1.91
C GLY A 108 4.89 2.67 2.73
N VAL A 109 3.96 2.45 3.64
CA VAL A 109 3.88 1.27 4.50
C VAL A 109 2.70 0.43 4.02
N PHE A 110 2.91 -0.87 3.90
CA PHE A 110 1.90 -1.79 3.38
C PHE A 110 1.55 -2.86 4.40
N LEU A 111 0.27 -3.15 4.53
CA LEU A 111 -0.25 -4.19 5.39
C LEU A 111 -0.83 -5.33 4.53
N ARG A 112 -0.51 -6.57 4.88
CA ARG A 112 -1.06 -7.75 4.20
C ARG A 112 -2.57 -7.81 4.45
N ILE A 113 -3.35 -7.89 3.38
CA ILE A 113 -4.78 -8.08 3.51
C ILE A 113 -5.11 -9.54 3.87
N PRO A 114 -6.17 -9.80 4.62
CA PRO A 114 -6.64 -11.16 4.87
C PRO A 114 -6.97 -11.87 3.56
N PHE A 115 -6.82 -13.19 3.54
CA PHE A 115 -7.21 -13.97 2.38
C PHE A 115 -8.60 -14.60 2.56
N LEU A 116 -9.30 -14.77 1.45
CA LEU A 116 -10.55 -15.47 1.39
C LEU A 116 -10.31 -16.97 1.67
N ARG A 117 -10.43 -17.38 2.92
CA ARG A 117 -10.56 -18.80 3.27
C ARG A 117 -12.02 -19.12 3.57
N GLY A 118 -12.46 -20.25 3.03
CA GLY A 118 -13.80 -20.77 3.29
C GLY A 118 -14.06 -21.22 4.73
N ASN A 119 -13.04 -21.21 5.61
CA ASN A 119 -13.17 -21.58 7.02
C ASN A 119 -12.29 -20.63 7.85
N ALA A 120 -12.93 -19.77 8.62
CA ALA A 120 -12.27 -19.00 9.65
C ALA A 120 -11.75 -19.95 10.74
N ASP A 121 -10.51 -19.74 11.21
CA ASP A 121 -9.97 -20.42 12.38
C ASP A 121 -10.81 -20.01 13.61
N PRO A 122 -11.51 -20.95 14.27
CA PRO A 122 -12.39 -20.62 15.40
C PRO A 122 -11.63 -20.17 16.66
N SER A 123 -10.31 -20.27 16.69
CA SER A 123 -9.48 -19.85 17.82
C SER A 123 -9.23 -18.33 17.84
N ILE A 124 -9.53 -17.61 16.76
CA ILE A 124 -9.38 -16.16 16.68
C ILE A 124 -10.69 -15.50 17.09
N SER A 125 -10.85 -15.28 18.38
CA SER A 125 -12.04 -14.67 19.00
C SER A 125 -12.16 -13.17 18.72
N ARG A 126 -12.30 -12.76 17.46
CA ARG A 126 -12.74 -11.40 17.06
C ARG A 126 -13.42 -11.47 15.71
N LYS A 127 -14.42 -10.57 15.52
CA LYS A 127 -15.11 -10.40 14.25
C LYS A 127 -14.10 -10.48 13.11
N PRO A 128 -14.24 -11.41 12.16
CA PRO A 128 -13.30 -11.54 11.05
C PRO A 128 -13.12 -10.16 10.42
N LEU A 129 -11.86 -9.79 10.12
CA LEU A 129 -11.62 -8.72 9.16
C LEU A 129 -12.40 -9.10 7.93
N ASP A 130 -13.16 -8.17 7.40
CA ASP A 130 -13.78 -8.37 6.09
C ASP A 130 -12.63 -8.80 5.15
N PRO A 131 -12.65 -10.03 4.60
CA PRO A 131 -11.57 -10.51 3.74
C PRO A 131 -11.42 -9.67 2.47
N GLU A 132 -12.38 -8.78 2.24
CA GLU A 132 -12.37 -7.80 1.17
C GLU A 132 -12.06 -6.42 1.72
N GLN A 133 -10.94 -5.84 1.27
CA GLN A 133 -10.57 -4.48 1.63
C GLN A 133 -11.18 -3.49 0.65
N GLU A 134 -11.90 -2.50 1.15
CA GLU A 134 -12.47 -1.45 0.33
C GLU A 134 -11.39 -0.56 -0.28
N LEU A 135 -11.54 -0.23 -1.56
CA LEU A 135 -10.68 0.66 -2.31
C LEU A 135 -11.37 2.01 -2.51
N GLY A 136 -10.79 3.08 -1.97
CA GLY A 136 -11.34 4.44 -2.01
C GLY A 136 -10.98 5.24 -3.27
N GLY A 137 -10.04 4.75 -4.09
CA GLY A 137 -9.79 5.29 -5.42
C GLY A 137 -8.45 5.94 -5.69
N GLN A 138 -7.43 5.71 -4.88
CA GLN A 138 -6.03 6.08 -5.20
C GLN A 138 -5.01 5.19 -4.46
N GLU A 139 -5.37 3.99 -4.12
CA GLU A 139 -4.53 3.10 -3.33
C GLU A 139 -3.43 2.46 -4.17
N LEU A 140 -2.25 2.32 -3.53
CA LEU A 140 -1.21 1.41 -3.99
C LEU A 140 -1.41 0.05 -3.32
N PHE A 141 -1.25 -1.01 -4.10
CA PHE A 141 -1.20 -2.36 -3.59
C PHE A 141 -0.10 -3.17 -4.26
N LEU A 142 0.40 -4.17 -3.55
CA LEU A 142 1.50 -5.01 -3.99
C LEU A 142 1.05 -6.46 -4.08
N LEU A 143 1.44 -7.14 -5.14
CA LEU A 143 1.37 -8.59 -5.28
C LEU A 143 2.61 -9.08 -6.04
N GLY A 144 3.30 -10.07 -5.49
CA GLY A 144 4.61 -10.45 -6.01
C GLY A 144 5.57 -9.25 -6.03
N GLN A 145 6.12 -8.94 -7.20
CA GLN A 145 6.97 -7.77 -7.45
C GLN A 145 6.18 -6.59 -8.06
N GLN A 146 4.87 -6.75 -8.29
CA GLN A 146 4.07 -5.74 -8.94
C GLN A 146 3.63 -4.66 -7.96
N VAL A 147 3.89 -3.39 -8.32
CA VAL A 147 3.40 -2.20 -7.64
C VAL A 147 2.27 -1.62 -8.49
N LEU A 148 1.05 -1.74 -8.00
CA LEU A 148 -0.15 -1.39 -8.74
C LEU A 148 -0.89 -0.25 -8.04
N ARG A 149 -1.33 0.72 -8.83
CA ARG A 149 -2.17 1.83 -8.36
C ARG A 149 -3.59 1.65 -8.86
N PHE A 150 -4.52 1.62 -7.95
CA PHE A 150 -5.95 1.61 -8.24
C PHE A 150 -6.50 3.03 -8.28
N GLU A 151 -7.32 3.36 -9.28
CA GLU A 151 -7.97 4.67 -9.41
C GLU A 151 -9.39 4.49 -9.95
N ILE A 152 -10.37 5.07 -9.26
CA ILE A 152 -11.74 5.17 -9.75
C ILE A 152 -11.75 6.18 -10.90
N VAL A 153 -12.30 5.80 -12.04
CA VAL A 153 -12.38 6.68 -13.21
C VAL A 153 -13.84 6.96 -13.58
N LYS A 154 -14.10 8.17 -14.02
CA LYS A 154 -15.35 8.47 -14.69
C LYS A 154 -15.26 7.93 -16.12
N ASN A 155 -16.30 7.24 -16.57
CA ASN A 155 -16.36 6.80 -17.95
C ASN A 155 -16.61 8.02 -18.85
N ALA A 156 -15.60 8.42 -19.62
CA ALA A 156 -15.69 9.58 -20.52
C ALA A 156 -16.72 9.38 -21.66
N GLU A 157 -17.12 8.14 -21.91
CA GLU A 157 -18.11 7.77 -22.94
C GLU A 157 -19.54 7.71 -22.38
N GLU A 158 -19.71 7.86 -21.06
CA GLU A 158 -21.02 7.81 -20.41
C GLU A 158 -21.87 9.04 -20.77
N GLY A 159 -23.04 8.77 -21.34
CA GLY A 159 -23.95 9.84 -21.76
C GLY A 159 -23.67 10.46 -23.13
N LEU A 160 -22.64 10.01 -23.83
CA LEU A 160 -22.40 10.41 -25.21
C LEU A 160 -23.36 9.68 -26.16
N GLY A 161 -23.97 10.41 -27.05
CA GLY A 161 -24.76 9.83 -28.16
C GLY A 161 -23.86 9.32 -29.30
N VAL A 162 -24.49 8.69 -30.29
CA VAL A 162 -23.80 8.28 -31.53
C VAL A 162 -23.36 9.52 -32.30
N ALA A 163 -22.08 9.58 -32.63
CA ALA A 163 -21.52 10.69 -33.40
C ALA A 163 -21.89 10.60 -34.88
N SER A 164 -22.15 11.74 -35.50
CA SER A 164 -22.41 11.83 -36.95
C SER A 164 -21.69 13.02 -37.56
N GLU A 165 -21.33 12.90 -38.82
CA GLU A 165 -20.77 13.96 -39.63
C GLU A 165 -21.54 14.06 -40.96
N ASN A 166 -22.02 15.24 -41.28
CA ASN A 166 -22.86 15.51 -42.44
C ASN A 166 -24.06 14.54 -42.58
N GLY A 167 -24.68 14.17 -41.46
CA GLY A 167 -25.84 13.25 -41.41
C GLY A 167 -25.48 11.77 -41.53
N THR A 168 -24.20 11.43 -41.65
CA THR A 168 -23.71 10.04 -41.68
C THR A 168 -23.16 9.66 -40.30
N LEU A 169 -23.61 8.51 -39.77
CA LEU A 169 -23.09 7.99 -38.50
C LEU A 169 -21.63 7.57 -38.64
N LEU A 170 -20.82 7.93 -37.65
CA LEU A 170 -19.44 7.53 -37.62
C LEU A 170 -19.30 6.06 -37.23
N PHE A 171 -18.41 5.35 -37.95
CA PHE A 171 -17.97 4.03 -37.57
C PHE A 171 -17.08 4.14 -36.33
N GLY A 172 -17.39 3.34 -35.27
CA GLY A 172 -16.60 3.33 -34.05
C GLY A 172 -16.75 2.05 -33.25
N THR A 173 -15.81 1.84 -32.35
CA THR A 173 -15.90 0.73 -31.40
C THR A 173 -17.03 1.00 -30.40
N PRO A 174 -17.91 0.05 -30.12
CA PRO A 174 -18.95 0.23 -29.11
C PRO A 174 -18.38 0.59 -27.75
N ALA A 175 -19.04 1.53 -27.07
CA ALA A 175 -18.65 1.96 -25.73
C ALA A 175 -18.66 0.75 -24.75
N THR A 176 -17.60 0.64 -23.97
CA THR A 176 -17.45 -0.39 -22.95
C THR A 176 -17.31 0.26 -21.59
N PRO A 177 -18.08 -0.15 -20.56
CA PRO A 177 -17.94 0.41 -19.22
C PRO A 177 -16.50 0.32 -18.72
N ARG A 178 -16.02 1.42 -18.11
CA ARG A 178 -14.72 1.51 -17.42
C ARG A 178 -14.97 2.06 -16.04
N PHE A 179 -14.93 1.20 -15.04
CA PHE A 179 -15.27 1.58 -13.66
C PHE A 179 -14.06 2.11 -12.90
N ALA A 180 -12.89 1.52 -13.17
CA ALA A 180 -11.63 1.91 -12.57
C ALA A 180 -10.47 1.56 -13.51
N ARG A 181 -9.30 2.11 -13.21
CA ARG A 181 -8.06 1.72 -13.86
C ARG A 181 -7.04 1.23 -12.83
N ILE A 182 -6.18 0.34 -13.25
CA ILE A 182 -5.03 -0.17 -12.51
C ILE A 182 -3.80 0.18 -13.32
N SER A 183 -2.88 0.95 -12.72
CA SER A 183 -1.64 1.37 -13.38
C SER A 183 -0.46 0.67 -12.73
N GLN A 184 0.41 0.04 -13.54
CA GLN A 184 1.65 -0.55 -13.06
C GLN A 184 2.71 0.54 -12.92
N ARG A 185 3.28 0.70 -11.72
CA ARG A 185 4.36 1.64 -11.44
C ARG A 185 5.71 0.95 -11.59
N THR A 186 6.62 1.54 -12.38
CA THR A 186 7.99 1.04 -12.54
C THR A 186 8.93 1.57 -11.46
N VAL A 187 10.14 1.04 -11.40
CA VAL A 187 11.20 1.52 -10.49
C VAL A 187 11.65 2.94 -10.82
N GLU A 188 11.49 3.38 -12.07
CA GLU A 188 11.74 4.74 -12.53
C GLU A 188 10.62 5.72 -12.11
N GLY A 189 9.57 5.22 -11.48
CA GLY A 189 8.45 6.02 -11.02
C GLY A 189 7.41 6.39 -12.09
N VAL A 190 7.53 5.80 -13.30
CA VAL A 190 6.58 6.01 -14.41
C VAL A 190 5.54 4.89 -14.47
N ILE A 191 4.46 5.13 -15.21
CA ILE A 191 3.44 4.12 -15.51
C ILE A 191 3.89 3.33 -16.73
N ARG A 192 3.91 1.98 -16.61
CA ARG A 192 4.20 1.07 -17.70
C ARG A 192 2.91 0.63 -18.39
N ASP A 193 2.08 -0.11 -17.68
CA ASP A 193 0.85 -0.68 -18.21
C ASP A 193 -0.36 -0.13 -17.48
N VAL A 194 -1.48 -0.04 -18.22
CA VAL A 194 -2.77 0.41 -17.69
C VAL A 194 -3.84 -0.60 -18.05
N PHE A 195 -4.49 -1.14 -17.03
CA PHE A 195 -5.59 -2.06 -17.14
C PHE A 195 -6.88 -1.40 -16.68
N HIS A 196 -8.02 -1.76 -17.27
CA HIS A 196 -9.31 -1.22 -16.88
C HIS A 196 -10.19 -2.29 -16.24
N VAL A 197 -10.78 -1.95 -15.11
CA VAL A 197 -11.83 -2.74 -14.48
C VAL A 197 -13.12 -2.46 -15.24
N ARG A 198 -13.63 -3.48 -15.94
CA ARG A 198 -14.79 -3.38 -16.86
C ARG A 198 -15.97 -4.27 -16.50
N LYS A 199 -15.78 -5.17 -15.53
CA LYS A 199 -16.78 -6.18 -15.14
C LYS A 199 -16.84 -6.30 -13.61
N ALA A 200 -17.82 -7.06 -13.12
CA ALA A 200 -18.04 -7.24 -11.68
C ALA A 200 -16.84 -7.82 -10.93
N GLU A 201 -16.07 -8.70 -11.57
CA GLU A 201 -14.85 -9.27 -11.00
C GLU A 201 -13.69 -9.14 -12.00
N THR A 202 -12.56 -8.65 -11.54
CA THR A 202 -11.30 -8.58 -12.30
C THR A 202 -10.25 -9.37 -11.53
N VAL A 203 -9.88 -10.52 -12.07
CA VAL A 203 -8.89 -11.42 -11.46
C VAL A 203 -7.50 -11.06 -11.93
N ILE A 204 -6.56 -11.03 -10.99
CA ILE A 204 -5.13 -10.78 -11.22
C ILE A 204 -4.36 -12.06 -10.90
N GLY A 205 -3.48 -12.50 -11.78
CA GLY A 205 -2.70 -13.71 -11.57
C GLY A 205 -1.48 -13.84 -12.48
N ARG A 206 -0.74 -14.93 -12.34
CA ARG A 206 0.41 -15.24 -13.17
C ARG A 206 0.06 -15.98 -14.45
N GLU A 207 -0.90 -16.91 -14.38
CA GLU A 207 -1.23 -17.78 -15.50
C GLU A 207 -2.67 -17.58 -15.98
N SER A 208 -3.56 -17.17 -15.10
CA SER A 208 -4.98 -17.00 -15.42
C SER A 208 -5.58 -15.81 -14.70
N GLY A 209 -6.42 -15.08 -15.42
CA GLY A 209 -7.10 -13.89 -14.93
C GLY A 209 -7.32 -12.90 -16.07
N ASP A 210 -7.81 -11.72 -15.69
CA ASP A 210 -8.01 -10.59 -16.60
C ASP A 210 -6.75 -9.76 -16.77
N ILE A 211 -5.90 -9.77 -15.73
CA ILE A 211 -4.59 -9.14 -15.70
C ILE A 211 -3.59 -10.24 -15.36
N VAL A 212 -2.64 -10.47 -16.28
CA VAL A 212 -1.69 -11.57 -16.16
C VAL A 212 -0.27 -11.02 -16.12
N PHE A 213 0.48 -11.43 -15.09
CA PHE A 213 1.91 -11.13 -14.91
C PHE A 213 2.71 -12.43 -15.01
N SER A 214 2.86 -12.95 -16.22
CA SER A 214 3.48 -14.26 -16.51
C SER A 214 4.93 -14.37 -16.06
N ASP A 215 5.64 -13.25 -16.06
CA ASP A 215 7.08 -13.21 -15.77
C ASP A 215 7.40 -13.01 -14.28
N ASP A 216 6.36 -12.87 -13.43
CA ASP A 216 6.55 -12.70 -11.99
C ASP A 216 6.35 -14.02 -11.23
N PRO A 217 7.43 -14.71 -10.80
CA PRO A 217 7.34 -15.99 -10.11
C PRO A 217 6.70 -15.89 -8.71
N PHE A 218 6.59 -14.69 -8.16
CA PHE A 218 6.00 -14.44 -6.84
C PHE A 218 4.49 -14.19 -6.91
N VAL A 219 3.93 -14.09 -8.12
CA VAL A 219 2.48 -14.01 -8.32
C VAL A 219 1.91 -15.43 -8.44
N SER A 220 0.89 -15.75 -7.66
CA SER A 220 0.18 -17.03 -7.74
C SER A 220 -0.62 -17.13 -9.04
N ARG A 221 -0.96 -18.35 -9.48
CA ARG A 221 -1.75 -18.57 -10.72
C ARG A 221 -2.99 -17.68 -10.79
N ARG A 222 -3.76 -17.65 -9.71
CA ARG A 222 -4.80 -16.67 -9.41
C ARG A 222 -4.41 -16.08 -8.06
N HIS A 223 -4.14 -14.79 -8.02
CA HIS A 223 -3.54 -14.16 -6.85
C HIS A 223 -4.52 -13.30 -6.07
N ALA A 224 -5.17 -12.38 -6.76
CA ALA A 224 -6.09 -11.43 -6.17
C ALA A 224 -7.29 -11.18 -7.08
N VAL A 225 -8.35 -10.61 -6.53
CA VAL A 225 -9.54 -10.18 -7.28
C VAL A 225 -9.97 -8.80 -6.82
N ILE A 226 -10.30 -7.95 -7.80
CA ILE A 226 -11.00 -6.70 -7.57
C ILE A 226 -12.46 -6.92 -7.93
N ARG A 227 -13.37 -6.56 -7.00
CA ARG A 227 -14.81 -6.64 -7.20
C ARG A 227 -15.44 -5.27 -7.28
N VAL A 228 -16.41 -5.15 -8.15
CA VAL A 228 -17.28 -3.98 -8.29
C VAL A 228 -18.64 -4.35 -7.73
N LEU A 229 -18.99 -3.73 -6.60
CA LEU A 229 -20.22 -4.00 -5.87
C LEU A 229 -21.16 -2.79 -5.94
N PRO A 230 -22.47 -2.97 -5.97
CA PRO A 230 -23.40 -1.86 -5.86
C PRO A 230 -23.32 -1.26 -4.44
N THR A 231 -23.50 0.06 -4.36
CA THR A 231 -23.64 0.72 -3.05
C THR A 231 -25.05 0.49 -2.52
N GLN A 232 -25.18 0.18 -1.24
CA GLN A 232 -26.51 0.01 -0.62
C GLN A 232 -27.27 1.33 -0.66
N GLY A 233 -28.44 1.32 -1.30
CA GLY A 233 -29.36 2.47 -1.35
C GLY A 233 -29.03 3.56 -2.34
N GLY A 234 -28.08 3.36 -3.29
CA GLY A 234 -27.70 4.38 -4.27
C GLY A 234 -27.29 3.80 -5.63
N SER A 235 -27.11 4.68 -6.61
CA SER A 235 -26.59 4.36 -7.96
C SER A 235 -25.05 4.26 -8.00
N GLY A 236 -24.37 4.33 -6.84
CA GLY A 236 -22.91 4.27 -6.73
C GLY A 236 -22.34 2.86 -6.85
N ARG A 237 -21.01 2.79 -6.99
CA ARG A 237 -20.24 1.54 -6.98
C ARG A 237 -19.21 1.58 -5.87
N ARG A 238 -19.04 0.45 -5.20
CA ARG A 238 -17.98 0.20 -4.22
C ARG A 238 -16.99 -0.79 -4.83
N PHE A 239 -15.72 -0.60 -4.56
CA PHE A 239 -14.66 -1.46 -5.04
C PHE A 239 -13.99 -2.16 -3.86
N THR A 240 -13.71 -3.44 -4.02
CA THR A 240 -13.00 -4.21 -3.00
C THR A 240 -11.84 -4.98 -3.62
N LEU A 241 -10.78 -5.17 -2.85
CA LEU A 241 -9.63 -6.00 -3.17
C LEU A 241 -9.58 -7.18 -2.20
N ALA A 242 -9.48 -8.40 -2.73
CA ALA A 242 -9.35 -9.60 -1.94
C ALA A 242 -8.20 -10.48 -2.45
N ASP A 243 -7.50 -11.12 -1.52
CA ASP A 243 -6.48 -12.11 -1.81
C ASP A 243 -7.13 -13.49 -2.02
N LEU A 244 -6.78 -14.21 -3.06
CA LEU A 244 -7.32 -15.52 -3.41
C LEU A 244 -6.50 -16.67 -2.83
N SER A 245 -6.08 -16.56 -1.58
CA SER A 245 -5.20 -17.51 -0.89
C SER A 245 -3.84 -17.67 -1.60
N SER A 246 -3.28 -16.54 -2.00
CA SER A 246 -1.99 -16.51 -2.67
C SER A 246 -0.85 -16.92 -1.72
N SER A 247 0.25 -17.45 -2.29
CA SER A 247 1.38 -17.90 -1.49
C SER A 247 2.08 -16.75 -0.76
N ASN A 248 2.27 -15.61 -1.44
CA ASN A 248 3.03 -14.49 -0.90
C ASN A 248 2.15 -13.38 -0.30
N GLY A 249 0.84 -13.42 -0.55
CA GLY A 249 -0.14 -12.44 -0.07
C GLY A 249 -0.19 -11.18 -0.92
N THR A 250 -1.28 -10.47 -0.75
CA THR A 250 -1.54 -9.14 -1.31
C THR A 250 -1.39 -8.10 -0.21
N PHE A 251 -0.71 -7.00 -0.49
CA PHE A 251 -0.44 -5.94 0.48
C PHE A 251 -1.07 -4.64 0.02
N LEU A 252 -1.78 -3.97 0.91
CA LEU A 252 -2.42 -2.68 0.65
C LEU A 252 -1.69 -1.58 1.42
N GLN A 253 -1.42 -0.44 0.76
CA GLN A 253 -0.83 0.72 1.41
C GLN A 253 -1.76 1.29 2.47
N ILE A 254 -1.25 1.49 3.68
CA ILE A 254 -1.98 2.22 4.71
C ILE A 254 -1.91 3.73 4.42
N ARG A 255 -3.00 4.44 4.63
CA ARG A 255 -3.09 5.90 4.48
C ARG A 255 -3.28 6.62 5.79
N GLU A 256 -3.86 5.92 6.72
CA GLU A 256 -4.14 6.37 8.07
C GLU A 256 -3.50 5.44 9.07
N GLU A 257 -3.51 5.84 10.33
CA GLU A 257 -3.07 4.98 11.42
C GLU A 257 -3.99 3.76 11.52
N VAL A 258 -3.42 2.57 11.50
CA VAL A 258 -4.16 1.31 11.54
C VAL A 258 -3.82 0.51 12.80
N GLN A 259 -4.82 -0.10 13.42
CA GLN A 259 -4.63 -0.99 14.56
C GLN A 259 -4.02 -2.31 14.08
N LEU A 260 -2.90 -2.72 14.68
CA LEU A 260 -2.25 -4.00 14.44
C LEU A 260 -2.90 -5.14 15.22
N ARG A 261 -2.90 -6.32 14.61
CA ARG A 261 -3.39 -7.58 15.18
C ARG A 261 -2.27 -8.63 15.17
N HIS A 262 -2.34 -9.55 16.10
CA HIS A 262 -1.39 -10.68 16.11
C HIS A 262 -1.35 -11.39 14.76
N GLY A 263 -0.14 -11.62 14.24
CA GLY A 263 0.10 -12.23 12.95
C GLY A 263 0.05 -11.28 11.75
N ASP A 264 -0.22 -9.99 11.95
CA ASP A 264 -0.19 -9.03 10.84
C ASP A 264 1.20 -8.93 10.22
N HIS A 265 1.22 -8.96 8.89
CA HIS A 265 2.43 -8.81 8.11
C HIS A 265 2.51 -7.42 7.50
N ILE A 266 3.62 -6.75 7.77
CA ILE A 266 3.90 -5.37 7.36
C ILE A 266 5.04 -5.40 6.35
N ARG A 267 4.88 -4.72 5.22
CA ARG A 267 5.95 -4.55 4.23
C ARG A 267 6.42 -3.11 4.22
N ILE A 268 7.73 -2.93 4.42
CA ILE A 268 8.42 -1.64 4.42
C ILE A 268 9.63 -1.79 3.50
N GLY A 269 9.64 -1.08 2.38
CA GLY A 269 10.62 -1.31 1.33
C GLY A 269 10.58 -2.77 0.84
N GLN A 270 11.71 -3.46 0.89
CA GLN A 270 11.83 -4.87 0.56
C GLN A 270 11.67 -5.80 1.78
N GLN A 271 11.56 -5.23 2.98
CA GLN A 271 11.51 -5.98 4.22
C GLN A 271 10.09 -6.42 4.55
N LEU A 272 9.97 -7.63 5.05
CA LEU A 272 8.73 -8.19 5.58
C LEU A 272 8.87 -8.33 7.09
N LEU A 273 7.93 -7.77 7.82
CA LEU A 273 7.89 -7.83 9.28
C LEU A 273 6.57 -8.45 9.71
N ARG A 274 6.60 -9.25 10.78
CA ARG A 274 5.40 -9.80 11.40
C ARG A 274 5.23 -9.21 12.79
N PHE A 275 4.02 -8.79 13.09
CA PHE A 275 3.63 -8.31 14.41
C PHE A 275 3.04 -9.45 15.23
N ASP A 276 3.66 -9.78 16.36
CA ASP A 276 3.20 -10.81 17.29
C ASP A 276 2.83 -10.19 18.64
N LEU A 277 1.66 -10.54 19.15
CA LEU A 277 1.30 -10.30 20.56
C LEU A 277 1.71 -11.51 21.39
N ASP A 278 2.32 -11.26 22.54
CA ASP A 278 2.59 -12.34 23.49
C ASP A 278 1.25 -12.78 24.10
N THR A 279 0.87 -14.00 23.81
CA THR A 279 -0.37 -14.63 24.33
C THR A 279 -0.14 -15.20 25.72
N THR A 280 0.63 -14.50 26.57
CA THR A 280 0.70 -14.89 27.97
C THR A 280 -0.64 -14.58 28.60
N SER A 281 -1.46 -15.60 28.83
CA SER A 281 -2.67 -15.49 29.66
C SER A 281 -2.28 -14.79 30.96
N PRO A 282 -3.03 -13.78 31.42
CA PRO A 282 -2.87 -13.30 32.77
C PRO A 282 -3.16 -14.49 33.72
N GLY A 283 -2.23 -14.77 34.60
CA GLY A 283 -2.07 -15.89 35.45
C GLY A 283 -3.34 -16.55 36.00
N ALA A 284 -3.26 -17.88 36.04
CA ALA A 284 -4.10 -18.71 36.90
C ALA A 284 -3.86 -18.36 38.39
#